data_653d070591609b01040eca21dc547772
#
_entry.id   653d070591609b01040eca21dc547772
#
_cell.length_a   1.000
_cell.length_b   1.000
_cell.length_c   1.000
_cell.angle_alpha   90.00
_cell.angle_beta   90.00
_cell.angle_gamma   90.00
#
_symmetry.space_group_name_H-M   'P 1'
#
loop_
_entity.id
_entity.type
_entity.pdbx_description
1 polymer ?
#
loop_
_entity_poly.entity_id
_entity_poly.type
_entity_poly.pdbx_seq_one_letter_code
_entity_poly.pdbx_strand_id
1 'polypeptide(L)'
;MGRVYAILGDIHSNIEALQTVLDDARAQGATHYVCVGDVVGYNAAPAECIRVVRDELQCPVVRGNHDHYVSYFDTNLADFHPAAAQVVEWTRSQLTNDDMSWLHNLPLQKPVMGFMLVHATLDMPDHWGYVFDNQQAESNFNYQYTQICFHGHTHVPIIYANTPGGVVHYEARDFTYEFGQKLFINVGSVGQPRDGDPRASYVLFDMSARQIRFRRLEYDVAAAQARIRDAGLPERCAERLEQGR
;
A
#
# COMPACT_ATOMS: atom_id res chain seq x y z
N MET A 1 -2.44 -22.19 -16.22
CA MET A 1 -1.81 -21.79 -14.95
C MET A 1 -2.76 -20.83 -14.23
N GLY A 2 -2.93 -20.98 -12.92
CA GLY A 2 -3.73 -20.06 -12.11
C GLY A 2 -3.11 -18.66 -12.08
N ARG A 3 -3.94 -17.61 -11.85
CA ARG A 3 -3.44 -16.25 -11.69
C ARG A 3 -3.01 -16.05 -10.24
N VAL A 4 -1.72 -15.77 -10.04
CA VAL A 4 -1.16 -15.37 -8.75
C VAL A 4 -0.85 -13.88 -8.82
N TYR A 5 -1.50 -13.11 -7.97
CA TYR A 5 -1.30 -11.66 -7.85
C TYR A 5 -0.34 -11.33 -6.72
N ALA A 6 0.62 -10.47 -6.96
CA ALA A 6 1.33 -9.75 -5.90
C ALA A 6 0.58 -8.43 -5.63
N ILE A 7 0.07 -8.29 -4.41
CA ILE A 7 -0.67 -7.10 -3.97
C ILE A 7 0.29 -6.22 -3.18
N LEU A 8 0.69 -5.11 -3.77
CA LEU A 8 1.60 -4.12 -3.21
C LEU A 8 0.79 -2.98 -2.58
N GLY A 9 1.35 -2.30 -1.59
CA GLY A 9 0.77 -1.09 -1.03
C GLY A 9 1.77 -0.31 -0.20
N ASP A 10 1.49 0.98 -0.01
CA ASP A 10 2.28 1.85 0.88
C ASP A 10 3.79 1.72 0.60
N ILE A 11 4.14 1.90 -0.69
CA ILE A 11 5.52 1.79 -1.21
C ILE A 11 6.37 2.97 -0.70
N HIS A 12 5.72 4.13 -0.63
CA HIS A 12 6.32 5.33 -0.04
C HIS A 12 7.73 5.64 -0.52
N SER A 13 7.95 5.64 -1.82
CA SER A 13 9.25 6.01 -2.42
C SER A 13 10.45 5.18 -1.90
N ASN A 14 10.20 3.97 -1.36
CA ASN A 14 11.26 3.06 -0.89
C ASN A 14 11.62 2.06 -1.98
N ILE A 15 12.59 2.43 -2.82
CA ILE A 15 12.97 1.61 -3.97
C ILE A 15 13.70 0.33 -3.54
N GLU A 16 14.46 0.37 -2.44
CA GLU A 16 15.18 -0.76 -1.89
C GLU A 16 14.22 -1.87 -1.45
N ALA A 17 13.17 -1.49 -0.73
CA ALA A 17 12.11 -2.42 -0.33
C ALA A 17 11.29 -2.92 -1.53
N LEU A 18 10.92 -2.01 -2.45
CA LEU A 18 10.15 -2.37 -3.64
C LEU A 18 10.87 -3.40 -4.49
N GLN A 19 12.16 -3.21 -4.75
CA GLN A 19 12.96 -4.12 -5.55
C GLN A 19 13.02 -5.52 -4.92
N THR A 20 13.27 -5.57 -3.60
CA THR A 20 13.29 -6.82 -2.83
C THR A 20 11.94 -7.56 -2.92
N VAL A 21 10.84 -6.84 -2.79
CA VAL A 21 9.49 -7.40 -2.89
C VAL A 21 9.23 -7.95 -4.30
N LEU A 22 9.64 -7.25 -5.35
CA LEU A 22 9.44 -7.69 -6.73
C LEU A 22 10.25 -8.95 -7.04
N ASP A 23 11.47 -9.06 -6.53
CA ASP A 23 12.31 -10.23 -6.73
C ASP A 23 11.69 -11.46 -6.02
N ASP A 24 11.23 -11.32 -4.78
CA ASP A 24 10.50 -12.40 -4.09
C ASP A 24 9.20 -12.75 -4.81
N ALA A 25 8.41 -11.77 -5.23
CA ALA A 25 7.15 -12.01 -5.92
C ALA A 25 7.36 -12.85 -7.21
N ARG A 26 8.40 -12.53 -7.99
CA ARG A 26 8.79 -13.31 -9.17
C ARG A 26 9.20 -14.73 -8.79
N ALA A 27 10.03 -14.88 -7.77
CA ALA A 27 10.49 -16.19 -7.27
C ALA A 27 9.33 -17.04 -6.72
N GLN A 28 8.29 -16.41 -6.17
CA GLN A 28 7.06 -17.05 -5.68
C GLN A 28 6.05 -17.35 -6.80
N GLY A 29 6.35 -17.01 -8.05
CA GLY A 29 5.51 -17.29 -9.20
C GLY A 29 4.35 -16.31 -9.41
N ALA A 30 4.46 -15.09 -8.91
CA ALA A 30 3.50 -14.03 -9.22
C ALA A 30 3.47 -13.77 -10.72
N THR A 31 2.27 -13.77 -11.28
CA THR A 31 2.03 -13.55 -12.71
C THR A 31 1.42 -12.19 -13.01
N HIS A 32 0.88 -11.56 -11.98
CA HIS A 32 0.21 -10.27 -12.05
C HIS A 32 0.55 -9.43 -10.80
N TYR A 33 0.51 -8.11 -10.96
CA TYR A 33 0.77 -7.15 -9.90
C TYR A 33 -0.38 -6.17 -9.78
N VAL A 34 -0.64 -5.67 -8.58
CA VAL A 34 -1.54 -4.55 -8.33
C VAL A 34 -1.00 -3.74 -7.15
N CYS A 35 -1.39 -2.45 -7.04
CA CYS A 35 -0.97 -1.59 -5.94
C CYS A 35 -2.17 -0.89 -5.31
N VAL A 36 -2.27 -0.94 -3.98
CA VAL A 36 -3.34 -0.28 -3.21
C VAL A 36 -3.01 1.18 -2.85
N GLY A 37 -2.06 1.80 -3.56
CA GLY A 37 -1.75 3.24 -3.42
C GLY A 37 -0.55 3.54 -2.53
N ASP A 38 -0.35 4.83 -2.30
CA ASP A 38 0.80 5.41 -1.65
C ASP A 38 2.13 4.94 -2.27
N VAL A 39 2.23 5.17 -3.58
CA VAL A 39 3.46 4.91 -4.33
C VAL A 39 4.57 5.86 -3.88
N VAL A 40 4.21 7.10 -3.55
CA VAL A 40 5.16 8.16 -3.14
C VAL A 40 5.01 8.54 -1.65
N GLY A 41 5.87 9.42 -1.18
CA GLY A 41 5.90 9.95 0.20
C GLY A 41 6.98 9.29 1.07
N TYR A 42 7.31 9.91 2.18
CA TYR A 42 8.25 9.52 3.25
C TYR A 42 9.70 9.26 2.83
N ASN A 43 9.96 8.39 1.87
CA ASN A 43 11.31 8.03 1.44
C ASN A 43 11.74 8.82 0.18
N ALA A 44 12.94 8.55 -0.32
CA ALA A 44 13.64 9.47 -1.19
C ALA A 44 13.86 8.97 -2.64
N ALA A 45 13.00 8.03 -3.14
CA ALA A 45 13.06 7.56 -4.51
C ALA A 45 11.69 7.60 -5.23
N PRO A 46 10.95 8.76 -5.22
CA PRO A 46 9.59 8.79 -5.76
C PRO A 46 9.54 8.54 -7.28
N ALA A 47 10.42 9.15 -8.05
CA ALA A 47 10.43 9.00 -9.50
C ALA A 47 10.77 7.56 -9.92
N GLU A 48 11.73 6.92 -9.23
CA GLU A 48 12.10 5.52 -9.46
C GLU A 48 10.94 4.56 -9.15
N CYS A 49 10.24 4.78 -8.02
CA CYS A 49 9.08 3.94 -7.66
C CYS A 49 7.93 4.11 -8.66
N ILE A 50 7.63 5.36 -9.09
CA ILE A 50 6.62 5.61 -10.13
C ILE A 50 7.02 4.90 -11.43
N ARG A 51 8.27 5.04 -11.89
CA ARG A 51 8.74 4.38 -13.10
C ARG A 51 8.56 2.86 -13.03
N VAL A 52 8.90 2.24 -11.91
CA VAL A 52 8.71 0.79 -11.71
C VAL A 52 7.23 0.42 -11.78
N VAL A 53 6.36 1.10 -11.04
CA VAL A 53 4.93 0.75 -10.95
C VAL A 53 4.19 1.07 -12.26
N ARG A 54 4.42 2.26 -12.84
CA ARG A 54 3.74 2.74 -14.03
C ARG A 54 4.26 2.09 -15.31
N ASP A 55 5.60 2.08 -15.49
CA ASP A 55 6.20 1.79 -16.79
C ASP A 55 6.66 0.33 -16.91
N GLU A 56 7.16 -0.29 -15.81
CA GLU A 56 7.64 -1.67 -15.84
C GLU A 56 6.53 -2.67 -15.50
N LEU A 57 5.80 -2.47 -14.37
CA LEU A 57 4.73 -3.37 -13.97
C LEU A 57 3.43 -3.12 -14.76
N GLN A 58 3.16 -1.89 -15.15
CA GLN A 58 1.94 -1.48 -15.87
C GLN A 58 0.67 -2.03 -15.23
N CYS A 59 0.65 -2.04 -13.90
CA CYS A 59 -0.37 -2.73 -13.12
C CYS A 59 -1.53 -1.81 -12.70
N PRO A 60 -2.69 -2.36 -12.33
CA PRO A 60 -3.75 -1.59 -11.69
C PRO A 60 -3.26 -0.96 -10.37
N VAL A 61 -3.48 0.36 -10.23
CA VAL A 61 -3.14 1.13 -9.04
C VAL A 61 -4.37 1.93 -8.61
N VAL A 62 -4.58 2.10 -7.31
CA VAL A 62 -5.50 3.09 -6.75
C VAL A 62 -4.70 4.21 -6.07
N ARG A 63 -5.29 5.40 -5.98
CA ARG A 63 -4.66 6.56 -5.37
C ARG A 63 -4.68 6.46 -3.85
N GLY A 64 -3.51 6.62 -3.21
CA GLY A 64 -3.38 6.80 -1.79
C GLY A 64 -3.39 8.27 -1.38
N ASN A 65 -3.42 8.55 -0.07
CA ASN A 65 -3.44 9.93 0.43
C ASN A 65 -2.12 10.67 0.13
N HIS A 66 -0.98 10.02 0.16
CA HIS A 66 0.29 10.65 -0.22
C HIS A 66 0.36 10.93 -1.72
N ASP A 67 -0.13 10.02 -2.57
CA ASP A 67 -0.26 10.26 -4.00
C ASP A 67 -1.18 11.47 -4.26
N HIS A 68 -2.27 11.59 -3.50
CA HIS A 68 -3.18 12.75 -3.54
C HIS A 68 -2.47 14.04 -3.10
N TYR A 69 -1.87 14.06 -1.90
CA TYR A 69 -1.24 15.27 -1.37
C TYR A 69 -0.11 15.80 -2.26
N VAL A 70 0.61 14.90 -2.92
CA VAL A 70 1.68 15.26 -3.85
C VAL A 70 1.10 15.83 -5.15
N SER A 71 0.05 15.22 -5.72
CA SER A 71 -0.45 15.56 -7.07
C SER A 71 -1.55 16.62 -7.10
N TYR A 72 -2.15 16.97 -5.95
CA TYR A 72 -3.16 18.02 -5.84
C TYR A 72 -2.55 19.26 -5.19
N PHE A 73 -2.32 20.32 -5.99
CA PHE A 73 -1.65 21.54 -5.52
C PHE A 73 -2.53 22.44 -4.63
N ASP A 74 -3.84 22.22 -4.60
CA ASP A 74 -4.80 22.88 -3.72
C ASP A 74 -4.84 22.27 -2.30
N THR A 75 -4.10 21.18 -2.07
CA THR A 75 -3.92 20.63 -0.73
C THR A 75 -3.25 21.67 0.17
N ASN A 76 -3.97 22.10 1.23
CA ASN A 76 -3.45 23.04 2.20
C ASN A 76 -2.41 22.39 3.12
N LEU A 77 -1.13 22.55 2.81
CA LEU A 77 -0.04 21.97 3.61
C LEU A 77 0.17 22.68 4.95
N ALA A 78 -0.43 23.86 5.20
CA ALA A 78 -0.32 24.56 6.47
C ALA A 78 -1.00 23.81 7.62
N ASP A 79 -1.93 22.91 7.32
CA ASP A 79 -2.61 22.08 8.30
C ASP A 79 -1.84 20.79 8.65
N PHE A 80 -0.74 20.53 7.93
CA PHE A 80 0.10 19.36 8.14
C PHE A 80 1.13 19.58 9.23
N HIS A 81 1.55 18.49 9.87
CA HIS A 81 2.75 18.53 10.68
C HIS A 81 3.94 18.98 9.80
N PRO A 82 4.81 19.91 10.25
CA PRO A 82 5.87 20.49 9.40
C PRO A 82 6.74 19.47 8.67
N ALA A 83 7.10 18.36 9.32
CA ALA A 83 7.87 17.30 8.70
C ALA A 83 7.09 16.59 7.56
N ALA A 84 5.77 16.46 7.68
CA ALA A 84 4.95 15.87 6.62
C ALA A 84 4.81 16.83 5.42
N ALA A 85 4.61 18.13 5.68
CA ALA A 85 4.60 19.16 4.65
C ALA A 85 5.92 19.18 3.86
N GLN A 86 7.05 19.16 4.58
CA GLN A 86 8.39 19.10 3.97
C GLN A 86 8.53 17.89 3.03
N VAL A 87 8.07 16.71 3.43
CA VAL A 87 8.11 15.50 2.58
C VAL A 87 7.29 15.71 1.32
N VAL A 88 6.08 16.26 1.41
CA VAL A 88 5.22 16.51 0.25
C VAL A 88 5.86 17.50 -0.71
N GLU A 89 6.36 18.64 -0.21
CA GLU A 89 7.03 19.66 -1.01
C GLU A 89 8.29 19.11 -1.70
N TRP A 90 9.12 18.38 -0.96
CA TRP A 90 10.30 17.74 -1.51
C TRP A 90 9.93 16.74 -2.61
N THR A 91 8.95 15.87 -2.35
CA THR A 91 8.49 14.87 -3.34
C THR A 91 8.01 15.55 -4.62
N ARG A 92 7.21 16.63 -4.50
CA ARG A 92 6.77 17.43 -5.64
C ARG A 92 7.94 17.96 -6.48
N SER A 93 9.04 18.37 -5.83
CA SER A 93 10.22 18.89 -6.51
C SER A 93 11.03 17.82 -7.26
N GLN A 94 10.82 16.56 -6.97
CA GLN A 94 11.51 15.42 -7.61
C GLN A 94 10.75 14.84 -8.82
N LEU A 95 9.48 15.23 -9.01
CA LEU A 95 8.61 14.63 -10.01
C LEU A 95 8.42 15.53 -11.24
N THR A 96 8.30 14.88 -12.38
CA THR A 96 7.92 15.55 -13.63
C THR A 96 6.42 15.83 -13.68
N ASN A 97 5.99 16.70 -14.61
CA ASN A 97 4.56 16.94 -14.85
C ASN A 97 3.82 15.66 -15.26
N ASP A 98 4.48 14.75 -15.98
CA ASP A 98 3.88 13.47 -16.38
C ASP A 98 3.68 12.55 -15.18
N ASP A 99 4.64 12.50 -14.23
CA ASP A 99 4.51 11.75 -12.98
C ASP A 99 3.36 12.30 -12.13
N MET A 100 3.30 13.64 -11.99
CA MET A 100 2.22 14.33 -11.27
C MET A 100 0.85 14.05 -11.89
N SER A 101 0.77 14.12 -13.21
CA SER A 101 -0.46 13.82 -13.97
C SER A 101 -0.88 12.36 -13.79
N TRP A 102 0.07 11.42 -13.78
CA TRP A 102 -0.24 10.02 -13.56
C TRP A 102 -0.81 9.78 -12.15
N LEU A 103 -0.18 10.30 -11.09
CA LEU A 103 -0.67 10.21 -9.71
C LEU A 103 -2.07 10.84 -9.58
N HIS A 104 -2.28 12.01 -10.16
CA HIS A 104 -3.55 12.75 -10.12
C HIS A 104 -4.71 11.94 -10.73
N ASN A 105 -4.45 11.19 -11.81
CA ASN A 105 -5.46 10.43 -12.53
C ASN A 105 -5.71 9.02 -11.97
N LEU A 106 -5.01 8.60 -10.91
CA LEU A 106 -5.28 7.32 -10.25
C LEU A 106 -6.70 7.32 -9.66
N PRO A 107 -7.48 6.25 -9.85
CA PRO A 107 -8.81 6.12 -9.25
C PRO A 107 -8.70 5.88 -7.74
N LEU A 108 -9.72 6.29 -6.97
CA LEU A 108 -9.80 6.04 -5.52
C LEU A 108 -10.08 4.58 -5.18
N GLN A 109 -10.78 3.88 -6.06
CA GLN A 109 -11.07 2.46 -5.93
C GLN A 109 -11.10 1.80 -7.31
N LYS A 110 -10.78 0.51 -7.39
CA LYS A 110 -10.71 -0.20 -8.67
C LYS A 110 -11.10 -1.67 -8.53
N PRO A 111 -12.10 -2.15 -9.28
CA PRO A 111 -12.36 -3.58 -9.42
C PRO A 111 -11.27 -4.20 -10.32
N VAL A 112 -10.79 -5.39 -9.93
CA VAL A 112 -9.79 -6.18 -10.67
C VAL A 112 -10.23 -7.64 -10.66
N MET A 113 -10.62 -8.19 -11.80
CA MET A 113 -10.86 -9.64 -12.01
C MET A 113 -11.51 -10.41 -10.83
N GLY A 114 -12.51 -9.82 -10.19
CA GLY A 114 -13.26 -10.49 -9.11
C GLY A 114 -12.87 -10.09 -7.68
N PHE A 115 -11.94 -9.15 -7.52
CA PHE A 115 -11.63 -8.50 -6.25
C PHE A 115 -11.58 -6.97 -6.41
N MET A 116 -11.51 -6.25 -5.31
CA MET A 116 -11.44 -4.78 -5.30
C MET A 116 -10.14 -4.30 -4.68
N LEU A 117 -9.74 -3.10 -5.10
CA LEU A 117 -8.68 -2.31 -4.48
C LEU A 117 -9.26 -0.99 -3.98
N VAL A 118 -8.83 -0.58 -2.81
CA VAL A 118 -9.02 0.76 -2.25
C VAL A 118 -7.78 1.08 -1.42
N HIS A 119 -7.43 2.35 -1.24
CA HIS A 119 -6.28 2.65 -0.38
C HIS A 119 -6.65 2.58 1.12
N ALA A 120 -7.69 3.27 1.53
CA ALA A 120 -8.13 3.38 2.92
C ALA A 120 -9.47 2.66 3.16
N THR A 121 -10.60 3.32 2.91
CA THR A 121 -11.95 2.80 3.13
C THR A 121 -12.81 2.85 1.86
N LEU A 122 -13.84 1.99 1.79
CA LEU A 122 -14.75 1.91 0.65
C LEU A 122 -15.94 2.87 0.76
N ASP A 123 -16.30 3.28 1.97
CA ASP A 123 -17.46 4.15 2.22
C ASP A 123 -17.17 5.62 1.82
N MET A 124 -16.03 6.16 2.20
CA MET A 124 -15.55 7.49 1.84
C MET A 124 -14.06 7.43 1.49
N PRO A 125 -13.70 6.92 0.30
CA PRO A 125 -12.31 6.61 -0.02
C PRO A 125 -11.40 7.84 -0.11
N ASP A 126 -11.94 9.03 -0.35
CA ASP A 126 -11.24 10.31 -0.39
C ASP A 126 -11.06 11.00 0.98
N HIS A 127 -11.64 10.40 2.03
CA HIS A 127 -11.48 10.90 3.41
C HIS A 127 -10.35 10.22 4.18
N TRP A 128 -9.72 9.21 3.59
CA TRP A 128 -8.54 8.50 4.13
C TRP A 128 -8.76 7.96 5.55
N GLY A 129 -9.93 7.36 5.81
CA GLY A 129 -10.27 6.79 7.11
C GLY A 129 -9.34 5.62 7.47
N TYR A 130 -9.00 5.51 8.76
CA TYR A 130 -8.22 4.39 9.27
C TYR A 130 -9.12 3.22 9.66
N VAL A 131 -8.61 1.98 9.50
CA VAL A 131 -9.30 0.76 9.91
C VAL A 131 -8.37 -0.04 10.81
N PHE A 132 -8.56 0.09 12.12
CA PHE A 132 -7.78 -0.60 13.15
C PHE A 132 -8.58 -1.63 13.93
N ASP A 133 -9.90 -1.65 13.81
CA ASP A 133 -10.78 -2.54 14.56
C ASP A 133 -11.96 -3.07 13.72
N ASN A 134 -12.69 -4.01 14.30
CA ASN A 134 -13.83 -4.67 13.67
C ASN A 134 -14.98 -3.68 13.35
N GLN A 135 -15.22 -2.67 14.18
CA GLN A 135 -16.28 -1.70 14.00
C GLN A 135 -15.98 -0.80 12.79
N GLN A 136 -14.73 -0.34 12.66
CA GLN A 136 -14.27 0.43 11.50
C GLN A 136 -14.27 -0.41 10.21
N ALA A 137 -13.98 -1.71 10.31
CA ALA A 137 -14.04 -2.62 9.17
C ALA A 137 -15.49 -2.90 8.71
N GLU A 138 -16.47 -2.88 9.61
CA GLU A 138 -17.86 -3.26 9.32
C GLU A 138 -18.49 -2.37 8.24
N SER A 139 -18.28 -1.06 8.28
CA SER A 139 -18.84 -0.13 7.29
C SER A 139 -18.40 -0.47 5.86
N ASN A 140 -17.16 -0.95 5.70
CA ASN A 140 -16.61 -1.27 4.38
C ASN A 140 -17.33 -2.42 3.68
N PHE A 141 -17.80 -3.42 4.44
CA PHE A 141 -18.50 -4.58 3.87
C PHE A 141 -19.85 -4.20 3.20
N ASN A 142 -20.46 -3.08 3.58
CA ASN A 142 -21.69 -2.58 2.93
C ASN A 142 -21.43 -2.06 1.52
N TYR A 143 -20.22 -1.60 1.24
CA TYR A 143 -19.78 -1.06 -0.05
C TYR A 143 -18.95 -2.05 -0.86
N GLN A 144 -18.62 -3.21 -0.29
CA GLN A 144 -17.82 -4.24 -0.95
C GLN A 144 -18.69 -5.15 -1.82
N TYR A 145 -18.52 -5.06 -3.14
CA TYR A 145 -19.29 -5.86 -4.12
C TYR A 145 -18.65 -7.22 -4.41
N THR A 146 -17.35 -7.38 -4.11
CA THR A 146 -16.58 -8.60 -4.34
C THR A 146 -16.36 -9.37 -3.04
N GLN A 147 -15.96 -10.64 -3.16
CA GLN A 147 -15.58 -11.45 -2.00
C GLN A 147 -14.36 -10.88 -1.27
N ILE A 148 -13.38 -10.41 -2.03
CA ILE A 148 -12.10 -9.93 -1.52
C ILE A 148 -11.94 -8.45 -1.87
N CYS A 149 -11.53 -7.64 -0.90
CA CYS A 149 -11.03 -6.29 -1.10
C CYS A 149 -9.68 -6.15 -0.40
N PHE A 150 -8.68 -5.63 -1.11
CA PHE A 150 -7.38 -5.28 -0.54
C PHE A 150 -7.26 -3.79 -0.29
N HIS A 151 -6.64 -3.44 0.86
CA HIS A 151 -6.35 -2.06 1.24
C HIS A 151 -5.00 -1.94 1.95
N GLY A 152 -4.58 -0.71 2.26
CA GLY A 152 -3.34 -0.35 2.94
C GLY A 152 -3.55 0.71 4.02
N HIS A 153 -2.87 1.84 3.91
CA HIS A 153 -3.01 3.07 4.69
C HIS A 153 -2.58 2.98 6.16
N THR A 154 -2.98 1.94 6.90
CA THR A 154 -2.53 1.77 8.29
C THR A 154 -1.10 1.23 8.39
N HIS A 155 -0.60 0.61 7.33
CA HIS A 155 0.67 -0.12 7.25
C HIS A 155 0.76 -1.32 8.21
N VAL A 156 -0.36 -1.77 8.75
CA VAL A 156 -0.48 -2.92 9.65
C VAL A 156 -1.26 -4.02 8.93
N PRO A 157 -0.62 -5.12 8.52
CA PRO A 157 -1.29 -6.18 7.79
C PRO A 157 -2.26 -6.94 8.71
N ILE A 158 -3.49 -7.09 8.23
CA ILE A 158 -4.58 -7.74 8.99
C ILE A 158 -5.67 -8.22 8.04
N ILE A 159 -6.41 -9.25 8.43
CA ILE A 159 -7.58 -9.75 7.71
C ILE A 159 -8.83 -9.48 8.53
N TYR A 160 -9.80 -8.76 7.97
CA TYR A 160 -11.15 -8.68 8.50
C TYR A 160 -12.07 -9.60 7.71
N ALA A 161 -12.90 -10.37 8.39
CA ALA A 161 -13.88 -11.27 7.78
C ALA A 161 -15.29 -10.94 8.25
N ASN A 162 -16.21 -10.78 7.31
CA ASN A 162 -17.64 -10.66 7.61
C ASN A 162 -18.23 -12.04 7.81
N THR A 163 -18.75 -12.31 9.01
CA THR A 163 -19.37 -13.58 9.40
C THR A 163 -20.83 -13.37 9.82
N PRO A 164 -21.66 -14.43 9.90
CA PRO A 164 -23.01 -14.32 10.44
C PRO A 164 -23.08 -13.75 11.87
N GLY A 165 -22.01 -13.86 12.64
CA GLY A 165 -21.89 -13.34 14.01
C GLY A 165 -21.32 -11.93 14.10
N GLY A 166 -21.08 -11.26 12.95
CA GLY A 166 -20.45 -9.94 12.86
C GLY A 166 -19.03 -10.04 12.29
N VAL A 167 -18.33 -8.90 12.30
CA VAL A 167 -16.97 -8.81 11.80
C VAL A 167 -15.98 -9.36 12.82
N VAL A 168 -15.10 -10.23 12.36
CA VAL A 168 -13.95 -10.75 13.12
C VAL A 168 -12.66 -10.42 12.39
N HIS A 169 -11.54 -10.38 13.12
CA HIS A 169 -10.24 -10.19 12.49
C HIS A 169 -9.30 -11.35 12.78
N TYR A 170 -8.33 -11.52 11.90
CA TYR A 170 -7.21 -12.45 12.03
C TYR A 170 -5.91 -11.69 11.80
N GLU A 171 -4.90 -12.04 12.59
CA GLU A 171 -3.53 -11.59 12.34
C GLU A 171 -3.05 -12.00 10.94
N ALA A 172 -2.11 -11.24 10.40
CA ALA A 172 -1.51 -11.51 9.10
C ALA A 172 -0.83 -12.89 9.08
N ARG A 173 -1.42 -13.84 8.39
CA ARG A 173 -0.96 -15.20 8.20
C ARG A 173 -1.47 -15.78 6.90
N ASP A 174 -0.92 -16.89 6.47
CA ASP A 174 -1.46 -17.64 5.35
C ASP A 174 -2.91 -18.05 5.64
N PHE A 175 -3.80 -17.73 4.73
CA PHE A 175 -5.24 -17.88 4.89
C PHE A 175 -5.88 -18.45 3.63
N THR A 176 -6.70 -19.50 3.81
CA THR A 176 -7.57 -20.03 2.74
C THR A 176 -9.00 -19.61 3.03
N TYR A 177 -9.64 -18.91 2.09
CA TYR A 177 -11.00 -18.42 2.30
C TYR A 177 -12.05 -19.32 1.65
N GLU A 178 -13.24 -19.34 2.26
CA GLU A 178 -14.38 -20.10 1.79
C GLU A 178 -15.18 -19.35 0.72
N PHE A 179 -15.87 -20.09 -0.15
CA PHE A 179 -16.77 -19.48 -1.12
C PHE A 179 -17.89 -18.71 -0.40
N GLY A 180 -18.15 -17.47 -0.81
CA GLY A 180 -19.14 -16.60 -0.18
C GLY A 180 -18.63 -15.79 1.01
N GLN A 181 -17.46 -16.11 1.56
CA GLN A 181 -16.84 -15.35 2.65
C GLN A 181 -16.33 -13.99 2.14
N LYS A 182 -16.79 -12.88 2.72
CA LYS A 182 -16.26 -11.55 2.42
C LYS A 182 -15.07 -11.22 3.32
N LEU A 183 -13.96 -10.81 2.70
CA LEU A 183 -12.73 -10.39 3.38
C LEU A 183 -12.33 -8.97 2.96
N PHE A 184 -11.92 -8.16 3.93
CA PHE A 184 -11.30 -6.85 3.78
C PHE A 184 -9.89 -6.94 4.36
N ILE A 185 -8.85 -6.81 3.50
CA ILE A 185 -7.49 -7.26 3.82
C ILE A 185 -6.51 -6.11 3.68
N ASN A 186 -5.89 -5.73 4.80
CA ASN A 186 -4.76 -4.82 4.77
C ASN A 186 -3.48 -5.59 4.40
N VAL A 187 -2.78 -5.12 3.39
CA VAL A 187 -1.57 -5.79 2.87
C VAL A 187 -0.30 -5.43 3.64
N GLY A 188 -0.42 -4.51 4.61
CA GLY A 188 0.74 -3.90 5.26
C GLY A 188 1.39 -2.86 4.37
N SER A 189 2.67 -2.63 4.54
CA SER A 189 3.43 -1.65 3.78
C SER A 189 4.72 -2.26 3.22
N VAL A 190 4.98 -1.97 1.94
CA VAL A 190 6.26 -2.26 1.31
C VAL A 190 7.35 -1.36 1.89
N GLY A 191 7.09 -0.05 1.97
CA GLY A 191 8.12 0.96 2.19
C GLY A 191 8.26 1.48 3.62
N GLN A 192 7.23 1.35 4.47
CA GLN A 192 7.24 1.86 5.85
C GLN A 192 6.27 1.07 6.74
N PRO A 193 6.56 -0.19 7.10
CA PRO A 193 5.76 -0.97 8.04
C PRO A 193 5.60 -0.27 9.40
N ARG A 194 4.43 -0.47 10.07
CA ARG A 194 4.09 0.20 11.34
C ARG A 194 3.57 -0.75 12.43
N ASP A 195 3.86 -2.03 12.31
CA ASP A 195 3.45 -3.07 13.26
C ASP A 195 4.59 -3.58 14.16
N GLY A 196 5.70 -2.82 14.21
CA GLY A 196 6.90 -3.17 14.99
C GLY A 196 7.85 -4.13 14.26
N ASP A 197 7.52 -4.54 13.05
CA ASP A 197 8.37 -5.38 12.20
C ASP A 197 8.90 -4.53 11.02
N PRO A 198 10.22 -4.24 10.93
CA PRO A 198 10.78 -3.39 9.89
C PRO A 198 10.79 -4.03 8.49
N ARG A 199 10.49 -5.33 8.38
CA ARG A 199 10.50 -6.06 7.10
C ARG A 199 9.39 -5.60 6.19
N ALA A 200 9.69 -5.39 4.91
CA ALA A 200 8.71 -5.06 3.89
C ALA A 200 7.57 -6.10 3.85
N SER A 201 6.33 -5.61 3.73
CA SER A 201 5.13 -6.46 3.69
C SER A 201 4.42 -6.35 2.35
N TYR A 202 3.99 -7.50 1.81
CA TYR A 202 3.06 -7.58 0.69
C TYR A 202 2.26 -8.89 0.75
N VAL A 203 1.27 -9.04 -0.12
CA VAL A 203 0.41 -10.23 -0.16
C VAL A 203 0.53 -10.92 -1.52
N LEU A 204 0.65 -12.26 -1.50
CA LEU A 204 0.41 -13.11 -2.67
C LEU A 204 -1.01 -13.66 -2.60
N PHE A 205 -1.78 -13.44 -3.66
CA PHE A 205 -3.16 -13.88 -3.80
C PHE A 205 -3.30 -14.87 -4.95
N ASP A 206 -3.50 -16.14 -4.63
CA ASP A 206 -3.84 -17.18 -5.61
C ASP A 206 -5.36 -17.36 -5.65
N MET A 207 -5.98 -16.80 -6.69
CA MET A 207 -7.44 -16.89 -6.88
C MET A 207 -7.91 -18.33 -7.08
N SER A 208 -7.11 -19.15 -7.77
CA SER A 208 -7.48 -20.54 -8.10
C SER A 208 -7.45 -21.43 -6.87
N ALA A 209 -6.45 -21.25 -6.03
CA ALA A 209 -6.30 -21.95 -4.76
C ALA A 209 -7.12 -21.31 -3.62
N ARG A 210 -7.70 -20.13 -3.84
CA ARG A 210 -8.36 -19.31 -2.81
C ARG A 210 -7.43 -19.03 -1.61
N GLN A 211 -6.16 -18.79 -1.90
CA GLN A 211 -5.11 -18.65 -0.89
C GLN A 211 -4.58 -17.22 -0.87
N ILE A 212 -4.44 -16.70 0.33
CA ILE A 212 -3.81 -15.42 0.66
C ILE A 212 -2.58 -15.74 1.48
N ARG A 213 -1.40 -15.30 1.03
CA ARG A 213 -0.13 -15.52 1.71
C ARG A 213 0.52 -14.17 2.01
N PHE A 214 0.74 -13.88 3.28
CA PHE A 214 1.48 -12.69 3.69
C PHE A 214 2.98 -12.96 3.63
N ARG A 215 3.71 -11.99 3.08
CA ARG A 215 5.16 -12.07 2.95
C ARG A 215 5.82 -10.96 3.75
N ARG A 216 6.91 -11.29 4.43
CA ARG A 216 7.76 -10.35 5.17
C ARG A 216 9.20 -10.53 4.72
N LEU A 217 9.82 -9.46 4.23
CA LEU A 217 11.13 -9.51 3.58
C LEU A 217 12.08 -8.50 4.20
N GLU A 218 13.24 -8.99 4.62
CA GLU A 218 14.37 -8.12 4.93
C GLU A 218 14.82 -7.42 3.64
N TYR A 219 15.13 -6.13 3.74
CA TYR A 219 15.69 -5.32 2.65
C TYR A 219 16.80 -4.44 3.20
N ASP A 220 17.55 -3.74 2.36
CA ASP A 220 18.63 -2.85 2.77
C ASP A 220 18.09 -1.56 3.40
N VAL A 221 17.68 -1.65 4.67
CA VAL A 221 17.18 -0.52 5.47
C VAL A 221 18.24 0.58 5.54
N ALA A 222 19.53 0.22 5.68
CA ALA A 222 20.60 1.20 5.81
C ALA A 222 20.75 2.03 4.52
N ALA A 223 20.65 1.42 3.35
CA ALA A 223 20.67 2.14 2.08
C ALA A 223 19.46 3.09 1.95
N ALA A 224 18.26 2.64 2.31
CA ALA A 224 17.06 3.48 2.30
C ALA A 224 17.19 4.67 3.27
N GLN A 225 17.70 4.45 4.49
CA GLN A 225 17.98 5.50 5.47
C GLN A 225 19.02 6.53 4.97
N ALA A 226 20.10 6.03 4.36
CA ALA A 226 21.13 6.90 3.78
C ALA A 226 20.54 7.81 2.71
N ARG A 227 19.73 7.27 1.79
CA ARG A 227 19.04 8.03 0.74
C ARG A 227 18.12 9.13 1.31
N ILE A 228 17.39 8.85 2.41
CA ILE A 228 16.54 9.83 3.09
C ILE A 228 17.38 10.98 3.65
N ARG A 229 18.51 10.67 4.31
CA ARG A 229 19.43 11.65 4.89
C ARG A 229 20.10 12.51 3.83
N ASP A 230 20.59 11.88 2.75
CA ASP A 230 21.22 12.56 1.62
C ASP A 230 20.26 13.52 0.90
N ALA A 231 18.96 13.19 0.88
CA ALA A 231 17.91 14.03 0.36
C ALA A 231 17.51 15.20 1.29
N GLY A 232 18.06 15.27 2.51
CA GLY A 232 17.71 16.29 3.52
C GLY A 232 16.29 16.17 4.06
N LEU A 233 15.69 15.00 3.95
CA LEU A 233 14.37 14.72 4.50
C LEU A 233 14.43 14.57 6.04
N PRO A 234 13.30 14.70 6.75
CA PRO A 234 13.28 14.61 8.20
C PRO A 234 13.90 13.31 8.72
N GLU A 235 14.81 13.37 9.68
CA GLU A 235 15.50 12.20 10.26
C GLU A 235 14.52 11.13 10.76
N ARG A 236 13.37 11.56 11.29
CA ARG A 236 12.31 10.64 11.73
C ARG A 236 11.85 9.69 10.61
N CYS A 237 11.91 10.10 9.34
CA CYS A 237 11.55 9.21 8.22
C CYS A 237 12.54 8.05 8.11
N ALA A 238 13.85 8.31 8.36
CA ALA A 238 14.89 7.28 8.37
C ALA A 238 14.78 6.38 9.59
N GLU A 239 14.66 6.95 10.80
CA GLU A 239 14.58 6.20 12.06
C GLU A 239 13.41 5.21 12.09
N ARG A 240 12.27 5.59 11.51
CA ARG A 240 11.07 4.73 11.48
C ARG A 240 11.26 3.43 10.72
N LEU A 241 12.12 3.40 9.71
CA LEU A 241 12.33 2.21 8.89
C LEU A 241 12.90 1.04 9.69
N GLU A 242 13.88 1.29 10.55
CA GLU A 242 14.49 0.23 11.39
C GLU A 242 13.60 -0.19 12.56
N GLN A 243 12.66 0.69 12.96
CA GLN A 243 11.76 0.45 14.10
C GLN A 243 10.45 -0.22 13.69
N GLY A 244 10.13 -0.25 12.40
CA GLY A 244 8.82 -0.71 11.93
C GLY A 244 7.67 0.19 12.44
N ARG A 245 7.81 1.54 12.38
CA ARG A 245 6.89 2.52 12.97
C ARG A 245 6.51 3.64 12.02
#